data_759fe81601a76271156feaf0739b08a0
#
_entry.id   759fe81601a76271156feaf0739b08a0
#
_cell.length_a   1.000
_cell.length_b   1.000
_cell.length_c   1.000
_cell.angle_alpha   90.00
_cell.angle_beta   90.00
_cell.angle_gamma   90.00
#
_symmetry.space_group_name_H-M   'P 1'
#
loop_
_entity.id
_entity.type
_entity.pdbx_description
1 polymer ?
#
loop_
_entity_poly.entity_id
_entity_poly.type
_entity_poly.pdbx_seq_one_letter_code
_entity_poly.pdbx_strand_id
1 'polypeptide(L)' 'MGGELIGRLLMVLVGFVLAFLGVIVFIHGEHYEVGILISFGGVLSMFNGLPRWDHE' A
#
# COMPACT_ATOMS: atom_id res chain seq x y z
N MET A 1 15.62 15.63 9.71
CA MET A 1 14.61 16.10 9.04
C MET A 1 14.25 15.33 7.83
N GLY A 2 15.11 14.91 7.02
CA GLY A 2 14.77 14.14 5.84
C GLY A 2 14.34 12.73 6.14
N GLY A 3 14.71 12.19 7.29
CA GLY A 3 14.42 10.80 7.58
C GLY A 3 12.95 10.50 7.68
N GLU A 4 12.18 11.40 8.26
CA GLU A 4 10.77 11.17 8.40
C GLU A 4 10.08 11.18 7.03
N LEU A 5 10.47 12.11 6.21
CA LEU A 5 9.88 12.20 4.90
C LEU A 5 10.22 10.98 4.06
N ILE A 6 11.46 10.54 4.14
CA ILE A 6 11.89 9.37 3.39
C ILE A 6 11.14 8.14 3.86
N GLY A 7 10.93 8.02 5.17
CA GLY A 7 10.18 6.89 5.70
C GLY A 7 8.77 6.86 5.17
N ARG A 8 8.10 8.00 5.15
CA ARG A 8 6.74 8.07 4.65
C ARG A 8 6.69 7.74 3.16
N LEU A 9 7.65 8.27 2.43
CA LEU A 9 7.71 7.99 1.00
C LEU A 9 7.91 6.52 0.74
N LEU A 10 8.78 5.89 1.52
CA LEU A 10 9.02 4.46 1.38
C LEU A 10 7.76 3.66 1.67
N MET A 11 7.02 4.06 2.70
CA MET A 11 5.80 3.35 3.04
C MET A 11 4.78 3.45 1.92
N VAL A 12 4.63 4.63 1.35
CA VAL A 12 3.68 4.81 0.25
C VAL A 12 4.12 4.00 -0.95
N LEU A 13 5.42 3.99 -1.21
CA LEU A 13 5.94 3.24 -2.36
C LEU A 13 5.72 1.75 -2.18
N VAL A 14 6.02 1.24 -0.99
CA VAL A 14 5.83 -0.16 -0.71
C VAL A 14 4.35 -0.53 -0.83
N GLY A 15 3.49 0.33 -0.30
CA GLY A 15 2.06 0.07 -0.40
C GLY A 15 1.59 0.06 -1.84
N PHE A 16 2.11 0.97 -2.65
CA PHE A 16 1.75 1.02 -4.06
C PHE A 16 2.17 -0.26 -4.77
N VAL A 17 3.40 -0.69 -4.52
CA VAL A 17 3.91 -1.90 -5.15
C VAL A 17 3.10 -3.11 -4.72
N LEU A 18 2.80 -3.19 -3.43
CA LEU A 18 2.01 -4.30 -2.92
C LEU A 18 0.62 -4.31 -3.55
N ALA A 19 0.00 -3.16 -3.64
CA ALA A 19 -1.33 -3.08 -4.23
C ALA A 19 -1.29 -3.50 -5.69
N PHE A 20 -0.25 -3.08 -6.39
CA PHE A 20 -0.11 -3.45 -7.80
C PHE A 20 0.05 -4.95 -7.94
N LEU A 21 0.93 -5.52 -7.12
CA LEU A 21 1.14 -6.96 -7.15
C LEU A 21 -0.15 -7.70 -6.81
N GLY A 22 -0.89 -7.19 -5.85
CA GLY A 22 -2.14 -7.81 -5.46
C GLY A 22 -3.13 -7.83 -6.62
N VAL A 23 -3.19 -6.74 -7.36
CA VAL A 23 -4.11 -6.68 -8.50
C VAL A 23 -3.68 -7.68 -9.57
N ILE A 24 -2.38 -7.76 -9.82
CA ILE A 24 -1.88 -8.69 -10.82
C ILE A 24 -2.22 -10.12 -10.41
N VAL A 25 -1.99 -10.45 -9.16
CA VAL A 25 -2.30 -11.79 -8.67
C VAL A 25 -3.80 -12.06 -8.76
N PHE A 26 -4.60 -11.04 -8.48
CA PHE A 26 -6.04 -11.19 -8.54
C PHE A 26 -6.50 -11.50 -9.97
N ILE A 27 -5.89 -10.84 -10.94
CA ILE A 27 -6.30 -11.03 -12.33
C ILE A 27 -5.77 -12.35 -12.88
N HIS A 28 -4.49 -12.61 -12.64
CA HIS A 28 -3.86 -13.80 -13.22
C HIS A 28 -3.96 -15.02 -12.35
N GLY A 29 -4.08 -14.80 -11.05
CA GLY A 29 -3.95 -15.89 -10.13
C GLY A 29 -5.22 -16.69 -10.01
N GLU A 30 -5.05 -17.90 -9.58
CA GLU A 30 -6.17 -18.74 -9.24
C GLU A 30 -6.59 -18.48 -7.81
N HIS A 31 -5.74 -17.85 -7.03
CA HIS A 31 -6.05 -17.57 -5.64
C HIS A 31 -6.35 -16.09 -5.47
N TYR A 32 -7.54 -15.70 -5.85
CA TYR A 32 -7.90 -14.29 -5.73
C TYR A 32 -7.98 -13.85 -4.27
N GLU A 33 -8.11 -14.80 -3.36
CA GLU A 33 -8.08 -14.45 -1.94
C GLU A 33 -6.76 -13.80 -1.57
N VAL A 34 -5.66 -14.39 -2.05
CA VAL A 34 -4.35 -13.83 -1.76
C VAL A 34 -4.19 -12.45 -2.36
N GLY A 35 -4.70 -12.28 -3.58
CA GLY A 35 -4.64 -10.98 -4.23
C GLY A 35 -5.37 -9.92 -3.45
N ILE A 36 -6.55 -10.26 -2.94
CA ILE A 36 -7.33 -9.31 -2.16
C ILE A 36 -6.60 -8.94 -0.88
N LEU A 37 -6.01 -9.92 -0.22
CA LEU A 37 -5.29 -9.67 1.03
C LEU A 37 -4.09 -8.76 0.78
N ILE A 38 -3.34 -9.03 -0.27
CA ILE A 38 -2.17 -8.22 -0.59
C ILE A 38 -2.59 -6.81 -0.95
N SER A 39 -3.63 -6.69 -1.75
CA SER A 39 -4.13 -5.38 -2.14
C SER A 39 -4.59 -4.58 -0.92
N PHE A 40 -5.33 -5.25 -0.04
CA PHE A 40 -5.80 -4.60 1.17
C PHE A 40 -4.63 -4.11 2.01
N GLY A 41 -3.62 -4.96 2.19
CA GLY A 41 -2.45 -4.59 2.95
C GLY A 41 -1.72 -3.42 2.32
N GLY A 42 -1.62 -3.41 1.00
CA GLY A 42 -0.98 -2.31 0.31
C GLY A 42 -1.70 -1.00 0.51
N VAL A 43 -3.03 -1.02 0.41
CA VAL A 43 -3.82 0.19 0.60
C VAL A 43 -3.71 0.69 2.03
N LEU A 44 -3.73 -0.23 2.99
CA LEU A 44 -3.57 0.16 4.38
C LEU A 44 -2.21 0.77 4.62
N SER A 45 -1.18 0.21 4.01
CA SER A 45 0.16 0.76 4.15
C SER A 45 0.25 2.14 3.56
N MET A 46 -0.38 2.35 2.41
CA MET A 46 -0.42 3.66 1.79
C MET A 46 -1.12 4.67 2.70
N PHE A 47 -2.22 4.26 3.27
CA PHE A 47 -2.95 5.13 4.19
C PHE A 47 -2.09 5.55 5.36
N ASN A 48 -1.32 4.62 5.91
CA ASN A 48 -0.45 4.93 7.03
C ASN A 48 0.67 5.87 6.63
N GLY A 49 1.12 5.81 5.39
CA GLY A 49 2.19 6.67 4.93
C GLY A 49 1.74 8.05 4.52
N LEU A 50 0.45 8.23 4.28
CA LEU A 50 -0.04 9.53 3.84
C LEU A 50 -0.23 10.45 5.03
N PRO A 51 -0.05 11.77 4.81
CA PRO A 51 -0.27 12.71 5.89
C PRO A 51 -1.76 12.77 6.22
N ARG A 52 -2.04 12.94 7.49
CA ARG A 52 -3.39 13.00 7.92
C ARG A 52 -3.96 14.36 7.65
N TRP A 53 -5.06 14.37 7.00
CA TRP A 53 -5.72 15.64 6.72
C TRP A 53 -6.82 15.88 7.71
N ASP A 54 -6.54 15.59 8.94
CA ASP A 54 -7.48 15.80 9.91
C ASP A 54 -7.57 17.15 10.27
N HIS A 55 -8.54 17.84 10.09
CA HIS A 55 -8.55 19.09 10.59
C HIS A 55 -9.64 19.17 11.47
N GLU A 56 -9.54 19.54 12.42
CA GLU A 56 -10.45 19.69 13.30
C GLU A 56 -10.90 20.73 13.51
#